data_4fdd9898a5c9af0ec0040cfebff6ff28
#
_entry.id   4fdd9898a5c9af0ec0040cfebff6ff28
#
_cell.length_a   1.000
_cell.length_b   1.000
_cell.length_c   1.000
_cell.angle_alpha   90.00
_cell.angle_beta   90.00
_cell.angle_gamma   90.00
#
_symmetry.space_group_name_H-M   'P 1'
#
loop_
_entity.id
_entity.type
_entity.pdbx_description
1 polymer ?
#
loop_
_entity_poly.entity_id
_entity_poly.type
_entity_poly.pdbx_seq_one_letter_code
_entity_poly.pdbx_strand_id
1 'polypeptide(L)'
;MKNIYFLCGLPRCGNTLLASILNQNPNISVTANSITADILYNLEQLKETTNFKNFPDYQSLNNLIEGSLELYFKDYKSDHIIDRSPWGTPKNIELIKKYITPNPKFIILERPFIEILGSLARVKNWNKKDLEDSCFYEMTEGMTAVNSYAIHNIIKNDNDYIKINYEDLTINPKKYIKRIYKFLNIPTYKHRYVDLEQFSINNIKYDDSVLDGMYHDVKEDKVEKNNYDLNMYLSESIITKYKNMSLEKWVNEFLIQRGYFES
;
A
#
# COMPACT_ATOMS: atom_id res chain seq x y z
N MET A 1 -9.05 13.54 -18.17
CA MET A 1 -9.28 12.54 -17.10
C MET A 1 -7.95 11.86 -16.79
N LYS A 2 -7.57 11.75 -15.52
CA LYS A 2 -6.30 11.08 -15.12
C LYS A 2 -6.48 9.57 -15.09
N ASN A 3 -5.41 8.84 -15.44
CA ASN A 3 -5.39 7.39 -15.30
C ASN A 3 -5.00 7.05 -13.85
N ILE A 4 -5.86 6.38 -13.12
CA ILE A 4 -5.64 6.02 -11.72
C ILE A 4 -5.36 4.53 -11.62
N TYR A 5 -4.27 4.19 -10.93
CA TYR A 5 -3.82 2.83 -10.62
C TYR A 5 -3.65 2.71 -9.10
N PHE A 6 -3.62 1.50 -8.57
CA PHE A 6 -3.72 1.26 -7.15
C PHE A 6 -2.48 0.51 -6.63
N LEU A 7 -1.77 1.10 -5.68
CA LEU A 7 -0.62 0.47 -5.01
C LEU A 7 -1.05 -0.12 -3.68
N CYS A 8 -0.97 -1.44 -3.57
CA CYS A 8 -1.27 -2.22 -2.38
C CYS A 8 0.00 -2.95 -1.94
N GLY A 9 0.73 -2.39 -0.99
CA GLY A 9 1.95 -3.00 -0.48
C GLY A 9 1.87 -3.28 1.01
N LEU A 10 2.48 -4.38 1.46
CA LEU A 10 2.68 -4.61 2.88
C LEU A 10 3.48 -3.45 3.50
N PRO A 11 3.35 -3.20 4.81
CA PRO A 11 4.21 -2.25 5.50
C PRO A 11 5.68 -2.63 5.28
N ARG A 12 6.56 -1.64 5.24
CA ARG A 12 8.02 -1.85 5.15
C ARG A 12 8.51 -2.67 3.95
N CYS A 13 7.69 -2.84 2.91
CA CYS A 13 8.05 -3.58 1.69
C CYS A 13 8.61 -2.68 0.56
N GLY A 14 9.02 -1.45 0.87
CA GLY A 14 9.64 -0.55 -0.11
C GLY A 14 8.66 0.32 -0.90
N ASN A 15 7.45 0.55 -0.39
CA ASN A 15 6.46 1.43 -1.04
C ASN A 15 7.03 2.83 -1.29
N THR A 16 7.71 3.42 -0.30
CA THR A 16 8.33 4.76 -0.42
C THR A 16 9.48 4.74 -1.42
N LEU A 17 10.31 3.69 -1.42
CA LEU A 17 11.38 3.50 -2.42
C LEU A 17 10.80 3.44 -3.85
N LEU A 18 9.76 2.63 -4.05
CA LEU A 18 9.10 2.54 -5.35
C LEU A 18 8.54 3.90 -5.78
N ALA A 19 7.88 4.60 -4.85
CA ALA A 19 7.34 5.93 -5.10
C ALA A 19 8.45 6.94 -5.48
N SER A 20 9.59 6.96 -4.77
CA SER A 20 10.72 7.84 -5.09
C SER A 20 11.33 7.56 -6.46
N ILE A 21 11.37 6.29 -6.88
CA ILE A 21 11.84 5.95 -8.21
C ILE A 21 10.83 6.42 -9.28
N LEU A 22 9.56 6.07 -9.14
CA LEU A 22 8.54 6.36 -10.16
C LEU A 22 8.22 7.85 -10.27
N ASN A 23 8.25 8.60 -9.17
CA ASN A 23 8.04 10.06 -9.17
C ASN A 23 9.15 10.85 -9.89
N GLN A 24 10.25 10.23 -10.32
CA GLN A 24 11.21 10.86 -11.22
C GLN A 24 10.62 11.10 -12.63
N ASN A 25 9.56 10.35 -12.99
CA ASN A 25 8.87 10.56 -14.26
C ASN A 25 7.80 11.67 -14.07
N PRO A 26 7.91 12.82 -14.73
CA PRO A 26 6.97 13.93 -14.57
C PRO A 26 5.53 13.57 -14.95
N ASN A 27 5.33 12.50 -15.74
CA ASN A 27 4.00 12.03 -16.14
C ASN A 27 3.37 11.06 -15.14
N ILE A 28 4.06 10.72 -14.05
CA ILE A 28 3.57 9.81 -13.01
C ILE A 28 3.63 10.53 -11.65
N SER A 29 2.57 10.41 -10.87
CA SER A 29 2.60 10.71 -9.44
C SER A 29 2.21 9.48 -8.66
N VAL A 30 3.12 9.03 -7.78
CA VAL A 30 2.83 7.96 -6.82
C VAL A 30 2.61 8.60 -5.46
N THR A 31 1.40 8.48 -4.93
CA THR A 31 1.09 9.05 -3.61
C THR A 31 1.83 8.30 -2.51
N ALA A 32 2.01 9.00 -1.40
CA ALA A 32 2.60 8.41 -0.19
C ALA A 32 1.61 7.46 0.52
N ASN A 33 0.78 8.05 1.34
CA ASN A 33 -0.44 7.46 1.92
C ASN A 33 -1.55 8.46 1.63
N SER A 34 -2.49 8.10 0.79
CA SER A 34 -3.61 8.97 0.49
C SER A 34 -4.82 8.63 1.38
N ILE A 35 -5.70 9.60 1.54
CA ILE A 35 -6.98 9.42 2.22
C ILE A 35 -8.12 9.08 1.23
N THR A 36 -7.78 8.79 -0.02
CA THR A 36 -8.78 8.65 -1.10
C THR A 36 -9.68 7.44 -0.93
N ALA A 37 -9.16 6.33 -0.37
CA ALA A 37 -9.99 5.18 -0.01
C ALA A 37 -11.02 5.54 1.07
N ASP A 38 -10.61 6.31 2.08
CA ASP A 38 -11.51 6.79 3.14
C ASP A 38 -12.55 7.77 2.58
N ILE A 39 -12.15 8.64 1.64
CA ILE A 39 -13.09 9.54 0.96
C ILE A 39 -14.19 8.75 0.26
N LEU A 40 -13.84 7.78 -0.60
CA LEU A 40 -14.82 6.97 -1.31
C LEU A 40 -15.72 6.19 -0.35
N TYR A 41 -15.13 5.57 0.66
CA TYR A 41 -15.87 4.81 1.66
C TYR A 41 -16.85 5.70 2.42
N ASN A 42 -16.40 6.83 2.96
CA ASN A 42 -17.25 7.73 3.75
C ASN A 42 -18.34 8.37 2.91
N LEU A 43 -18.07 8.76 1.68
CA LEU A 43 -19.11 9.28 0.78
C LEU A 43 -20.20 8.23 0.49
N GLU A 44 -19.82 6.96 0.26
CA GLU A 44 -20.79 5.87 0.09
C GLU A 44 -21.62 5.64 1.36
N GLN A 45 -20.99 5.74 2.56
CA GLN A 45 -21.69 5.58 3.84
C GLN A 45 -22.76 6.66 4.09
N LEU A 46 -22.69 7.81 3.43
CA LEU A 46 -23.74 8.84 3.54
C LEU A 46 -25.12 8.33 3.14
N LYS A 47 -25.20 7.31 2.28
CA LYS A 47 -26.45 6.65 1.88
C LYS A 47 -27.20 5.99 3.03
N GLU A 48 -26.48 5.64 4.09
CA GLU A 48 -27.06 5.00 5.27
C GLU A 48 -27.56 6.00 6.31
N THR A 49 -27.25 7.27 6.15
CA THR A 49 -27.68 8.32 7.09
C THR A 49 -29.19 8.59 7.01
N THR A 50 -29.77 8.98 8.14
CA THR A 50 -31.19 9.34 8.22
C THR A 50 -31.54 10.49 7.27
N ASN A 51 -30.65 11.50 7.15
CA ASN A 51 -30.88 12.64 6.29
C ASN A 51 -30.96 12.22 4.81
N PHE A 52 -30.04 11.35 4.36
CA PHE A 52 -30.08 10.84 2.99
C PHE A 52 -31.31 9.96 2.76
N LYS A 53 -31.67 9.08 3.69
CA LYS A 53 -32.87 8.25 3.57
C LYS A 53 -34.17 9.09 3.54
N ASN A 54 -34.15 10.24 4.18
CA ASN A 54 -35.31 11.19 4.13
C ASN A 54 -35.41 11.93 2.79
N PHE A 55 -34.29 12.26 2.14
CA PHE A 55 -34.21 12.86 0.80
C PHE A 55 -33.17 12.16 -0.06
N PRO A 56 -33.51 11.02 -0.70
CA PRO A 56 -32.56 10.11 -1.32
C PRO A 56 -32.16 10.51 -2.74
N ASP A 57 -31.42 11.60 -2.88
CA ASP A 57 -30.87 12.02 -4.17
C ASP A 57 -29.63 11.21 -4.54
N TYR A 58 -29.85 9.97 -4.97
CA TYR A 58 -28.80 9.04 -5.39
C TYR A 58 -27.97 9.56 -6.55
N GLN A 59 -28.60 10.28 -7.50
CA GLN A 59 -27.88 10.77 -8.67
C GLN A 59 -26.80 11.78 -8.29
N SER A 60 -27.18 12.79 -7.50
CA SER A 60 -26.23 13.82 -7.07
C SER A 60 -25.11 13.25 -6.21
N LEU A 61 -25.42 12.33 -5.28
CA LEU A 61 -24.40 11.70 -4.45
C LEU A 61 -23.46 10.80 -5.27
N ASN A 62 -24.00 10.01 -6.22
CA ASN A 62 -23.18 9.20 -7.10
C ASN A 62 -22.23 10.06 -7.96
N ASN A 63 -22.72 11.16 -8.53
CA ASN A 63 -21.89 12.10 -9.28
C ASN A 63 -20.73 12.66 -8.43
N LEU A 64 -21.00 12.95 -7.15
CA LEU A 64 -19.97 13.40 -6.22
C LEU A 64 -18.91 12.30 -5.96
N ILE A 65 -19.35 11.07 -5.76
CA ILE A 65 -18.45 9.92 -5.54
C ILE A 65 -17.60 9.68 -6.78
N GLU A 66 -18.20 9.61 -7.97
CA GLU A 66 -17.51 9.41 -9.25
C GLU A 66 -16.48 10.50 -9.53
N GLY A 67 -16.81 11.76 -9.24
CA GLY A 67 -15.92 12.90 -9.44
C GLY A 67 -14.86 13.08 -8.35
N SER A 68 -14.96 12.39 -7.22
CA SER A 68 -14.17 12.67 -6.03
C SER A 68 -12.66 12.53 -6.26
N LEU A 69 -12.21 11.44 -6.88
CA LEU A 69 -10.78 11.23 -7.13
C LEU A 69 -10.23 12.15 -8.23
N GLU A 70 -11.00 12.43 -9.25
CA GLU A 70 -10.61 13.41 -10.28
C GLU A 70 -10.42 14.80 -9.68
N LEU A 71 -11.32 15.20 -8.79
CA LEU A 71 -11.24 16.47 -8.08
C LEU A 71 -10.08 16.49 -7.08
N TYR A 72 -9.87 15.39 -6.34
CA TYR A 72 -8.77 15.27 -5.39
C TYR A 72 -7.40 15.42 -6.07
N PHE A 73 -7.22 14.80 -7.23
CA PHE A 73 -5.98 14.86 -8.00
C PHE A 73 -5.95 15.98 -9.05
N LYS A 74 -6.89 16.91 -9.05
CA LYS A 74 -7.03 17.96 -10.08
C LYS A 74 -5.72 18.73 -10.31
N ASP A 75 -5.05 19.11 -9.23
CA ASP A 75 -3.84 19.95 -9.28
C ASP A 75 -2.53 19.16 -9.44
N TYR A 76 -2.60 17.84 -9.55
CA TYR A 76 -1.45 17.01 -9.89
C TYR A 76 -1.13 17.20 -11.38
N LYS A 77 0.14 17.48 -11.69
CA LYS A 77 0.54 17.76 -13.09
C LYS A 77 0.64 16.51 -13.97
N SER A 78 0.81 15.35 -13.36
CA SER A 78 0.96 14.06 -14.05
C SER A 78 -0.37 13.54 -14.61
N ASP A 79 -0.28 12.79 -15.71
CA ASP A 79 -1.44 12.12 -16.34
C ASP A 79 -1.77 10.78 -15.67
N HIS A 80 -0.79 10.17 -14.99
CA HIS A 80 -0.89 8.87 -14.36
C HIS A 80 -0.71 9.01 -12.85
N ILE A 81 -1.71 8.60 -12.11
CA ILE A 81 -1.69 8.56 -10.65
C ILE A 81 -1.59 7.10 -10.20
N ILE A 82 -0.59 6.77 -9.38
CA ILE A 82 -0.51 5.50 -8.68
C ILE A 82 -0.82 5.80 -7.22
N ASP A 83 -2.02 5.50 -6.81
CA ASP A 83 -2.50 5.87 -5.49
C ASP A 83 -2.28 4.75 -4.48
N ARG A 84 -1.63 5.09 -3.35
CA ARG A 84 -1.33 4.15 -2.27
C ARG A 84 -2.34 4.27 -1.14
N SER A 85 -3.09 3.19 -0.91
CA SER A 85 -4.06 3.03 0.17
C SER A 85 -4.39 1.54 0.32
N PRO A 86 -5.12 1.07 1.34
CA PRO A 86 -5.58 -0.32 1.45
C PRO A 86 -6.71 -0.63 0.45
N TRP A 87 -6.45 -0.40 -0.82
CA TRP A 87 -7.41 -0.50 -1.91
C TRP A 87 -7.97 -1.91 -2.15
N GLY A 88 -7.26 -2.94 -1.71
CA GLY A 88 -7.63 -4.33 -1.96
C GLY A 88 -8.69 -4.89 -1.02
N THR A 89 -9.24 -4.14 -0.08
CA THR A 89 -10.38 -4.63 0.72
C THR A 89 -11.60 -4.85 -0.18
N PRO A 90 -12.49 -5.82 0.13
CA PRO A 90 -13.65 -6.12 -0.70
C PRO A 90 -14.49 -4.88 -1.02
N LYS A 91 -14.74 -4.05 0.00
CA LYS A 91 -15.53 -2.82 -0.17
C LYS A 91 -14.83 -1.80 -1.07
N ASN A 92 -13.52 -1.60 -0.90
CA ASN A 92 -12.78 -0.68 -1.75
C ASN A 92 -12.74 -1.15 -3.22
N ILE A 93 -12.56 -2.46 -3.46
CA ILE A 93 -12.62 -3.03 -4.82
C ILE A 93 -14.00 -2.80 -5.44
N GLU A 94 -15.08 -3.03 -4.68
CA GLU A 94 -16.45 -2.74 -5.12
C GLU A 94 -16.62 -1.27 -5.51
N LEU A 95 -16.19 -0.35 -4.65
CA LEU A 95 -16.30 1.10 -4.87
C LEU A 95 -15.49 1.57 -6.08
N ILE A 96 -14.25 1.06 -6.22
CA ILE A 96 -13.42 1.36 -7.40
C ILE A 96 -14.14 0.90 -8.68
N LYS A 97 -14.61 -0.34 -8.71
CA LYS A 97 -15.28 -0.89 -9.89
C LYS A 97 -16.57 -0.18 -10.23
N LYS A 98 -17.30 0.28 -9.22
CA LYS A 98 -18.58 0.96 -9.38
C LYS A 98 -18.41 2.41 -9.84
N TYR A 99 -17.45 3.15 -9.28
CA TYR A 99 -17.38 4.60 -9.44
C TYR A 99 -16.14 5.12 -10.19
N ILE A 100 -15.05 4.38 -10.21
CA ILE A 100 -13.79 4.89 -10.73
C ILE A 100 -13.40 4.21 -12.04
N THR A 101 -13.28 2.88 -12.04
CA THR A 101 -12.94 2.12 -13.24
C THR A 101 -13.40 0.67 -13.10
N PRO A 102 -14.07 0.11 -14.13
CA PRO A 102 -14.50 -1.30 -14.08
C PRO A 102 -13.34 -2.30 -14.08
N ASN A 103 -12.16 -1.89 -14.55
CA ASN A 103 -10.97 -2.74 -14.69
C ASN A 103 -9.79 -2.13 -13.93
N PRO A 104 -9.80 -2.13 -12.59
CA PRO A 104 -8.72 -1.57 -11.80
C PRO A 104 -7.42 -2.39 -11.94
N LYS A 105 -6.29 -1.70 -12.04
CA LYS A 105 -4.96 -2.31 -12.07
C LYS A 105 -4.26 -2.10 -10.75
N PHE A 106 -3.78 -3.19 -10.14
CA PHE A 106 -3.12 -3.17 -8.84
C PHE A 106 -1.64 -3.48 -8.96
N ILE A 107 -0.82 -2.70 -8.25
CA ILE A 107 0.60 -3.01 -8.03
C ILE A 107 0.71 -3.54 -6.61
N ILE A 108 1.18 -4.77 -6.46
CA ILE A 108 1.35 -5.42 -5.16
C ILE A 108 2.84 -5.45 -4.84
N LEU A 109 3.23 -4.87 -3.69
CA LEU A 109 4.56 -5.01 -3.13
C LEU A 109 4.54 -5.96 -1.95
N GLU A 110 5.41 -6.97 -1.99
CA GLU A 110 5.56 -7.97 -0.95
C GLU A 110 6.97 -8.04 -0.39
N ARG A 111 7.06 -8.48 0.85
CA ARG A 111 8.30 -8.79 1.56
C ARG A 111 8.03 -9.92 2.55
N PRO A 112 9.01 -10.80 2.88
CA PRO A 112 8.84 -11.80 3.91
C PRO A 112 8.33 -11.18 5.23
N PHE A 113 7.31 -11.79 5.85
CA PHE A 113 6.70 -11.25 7.08
C PHE A 113 7.70 -11.04 8.19
N ILE A 114 8.66 -11.96 8.34
CA ILE A 114 9.70 -11.84 9.36
C ILE A 114 10.59 -10.59 9.15
N GLU A 115 10.86 -10.22 7.92
CA GLU A 115 11.61 -9.00 7.62
C GLU A 115 10.78 -7.73 7.85
N ILE A 116 9.45 -7.80 7.65
CA ILE A 116 8.52 -6.73 7.99
C ILE A 116 8.53 -6.52 9.50
N LEU A 117 8.33 -7.59 10.28
CA LEU A 117 8.31 -7.54 11.74
C LEU A 117 9.63 -7.02 12.31
N GLY A 118 10.76 -7.49 11.80
CA GLY A 118 12.08 -6.99 12.22
C GLY A 118 12.27 -5.50 11.88
N SER A 119 11.79 -5.06 10.72
CA SER A 119 11.82 -3.63 10.35
C SER A 119 10.92 -2.78 11.24
N LEU A 120 9.74 -3.27 11.59
CA LEU A 120 8.81 -2.58 12.49
C LEU A 120 9.38 -2.52 13.91
N ALA A 121 9.89 -3.63 14.44
CA ALA A 121 10.52 -3.68 15.77
C ALA A 121 11.66 -2.66 15.89
N ARG A 122 12.48 -2.54 14.83
CA ARG A 122 13.56 -1.55 14.77
C ARG A 122 13.05 -0.11 14.76
N VAL A 123 12.09 0.20 13.89
CA VAL A 123 11.64 1.59 13.69
C VAL A 123 10.76 2.06 14.82
N LYS A 124 9.88 1.20 15.33
CA LYS A 124 9.00 1.48 16.48
C LYS A 124 9.71 1.31 17.82
N ASN A 125 10.98 0.88 17.80
CA ASN A 125 11.75 0.60 19.02
C ASN A 125 10.99 -0.26 20.03
N TRP A 126 10.40 -1.37 19.55
CA TRP A 126 9.56 -2.23 20.40
C TRP A 126 10.32 -2.74 21.61
N ASN A 127 9.66 -2.64 22.76
CA ASN A 127 10.22 -3.17 23.99
C ASN A 127 10.28 -4.71 23.93
N LYS A 128 11.41 -5.28 24.36
CA LYS A 128 11.59 -6.74 24.39
C LYS A 128 10.53 -7.48 25.20
N LYS A 129 9.93 -6.83 26.21
CA LYS A 129 8.87 -7.45 27.03
C LYS A 129 7.55 -7.61 26.28
N ASP A 130 7.25 -6.69 25.37
CA ASP A 130 5.96 -6.62 24.66
C ASP A 130 6.13 -7.07 23.19
N LEU A 131 7.30 -7.63 22.85
CA LEU A 131 7.68 -7.91 21.47
C LEU A 131 6.77 -8.97 20.82
N GLU A 132 6.41 -10.02 21.56
CA GLU A 132 5.53 -11.08 21.06
C GLU A 132 4.12 -10.56 20.83
N ASP A 133 3.58 -9.77 21.76
CA ASP A 133 2.26 -9.14 21.64
C ASP A 133 2.24 -8.14 20.47
N SER A 134 3.30 -7.34 20.32
CA SER A 134 3.43 -6.39 19.21
C SER A 134 3.48 -7.11 17.84
N CYS A 135 4.25 -8.20 17.74
CA CYS A 135 4.29 -9.01 16.53
C CYS A 135 2.94 -9.68 16.25
N PHE A 136 2.29 -10.21 17.28
CA PHE A 136 0.98 -10.82 17.16
C PHE A 136 -0.06 -9.80 16.70
N TYR A 137 -0.10 -8.62 17.32
CA TYR A 137 -0.98 -7.53 16.91
C TYR A 137 -0.79 -7.15 15.43
N GLU A 138 0.46 -6.95 14.98
CA GLU A 138 0.72 -6.63 13.56
C GLU A 138 0.25 -7.72 12.60
N MET A 139 0.30 -8.97 13.02
CA MET A 139 -0.12 -10.12 12.21
C MET A 139 -1.64 -10.36 12.24
N THR A 140 -2.38 -9.78 13.18
CA THR A 140 -3.82 -10.03 13.37
C THR A 140 -4.69 -8.79 13.17
N GLU A 141 -4.25 -7.63 13.62
CA GLU A 141 -5.05 -6.40 13.69
C GLU A 141 -4.33 -5.17 13.12
N GLY A 142 -2.99 -5.20 13.10
CA GLY A 142 -2.17 -4.09 12.63
C GLY A 142 -2.18 -3.91 11.12
N MET A 143 -1.40 -2.93 10.66
CA MET A 143 -1.31 -2.60 9.23
C MET A 143 -0.81 -3.77 8.37
N THR A 144 -0.02 -4.69 8.95
CA THR A 144 0.42 -5.90 8.25
C THR A 144 -0.77 -6.80 7.94
N ALA A 145 -1.67 -7.01 8.90
CA ALA A 145 -2.88 -7.82 8.72
C ALA A 145 -3.85 -7.17 7.71
N VAL A 146 -4.14 -5.87 7.86
CA VAL A 146 -5.04 -5.14 6.95
C VAL A 146 -4.55 -5.21 5.50
N ASN A 147 -3.25 -4.96 5.26
CA ASN A 147 -2.72 -5.02 3.91
C ASN A 147 -2.61 -6.46 3.37
N SER A 148 -2.36 -7.46 4.24
CA SER A 148 -2.38 -8.88 3.84
C SER A 148 -3.77 -9.30 3.38
N TYR A 149 -4.81 -8.90 4.10
CA TYR A 149 -6.20 -9.12 3.72
C TYR A 149 -6.54 -8.45 2.39
N ALA A 150 -6.14 -7.19 2.21
CA ALA A 150 -6.33 -6.46 0.96
C ALA A 150 -5.65 -7.18 -0.23
N ILE A 151 -4.40 -7.60 -0.07
CA ILE A 151 -3.66 -8.33 -1.12
C ILE A 151 -4.32 -9.68 -1.42
N HIS A 152 -4.73 -10.42 -0.39
CA HIS A 152 -5.44 -11.68 -0.56
C HIS A 152 -6.71 -11.50 -1.42
N ASN A 153 -7.51 -10.47 -1.15
CA ASN A 153 -8.74 -10.21 -1.89
C ASN A 153 -8.48 -9.80 -3.36
N ILE A 154 -7.42 -9.04 -3.63
CA ILE A 154 -7.03 -8.72 -5.01
C ILE A 154 -6.75 -10.02 -5.78
N ILE A 155 -5.97 -10.92 -5.19
CA ILE A 155 -5.55 -12.18 -5.82
C ILE A 155 -6.74 -13.14 -5.96
N LYS A 156 -7.51 -13.33 -4.90
CA LYS A 156 -8.65 -14.26 -4.86
C LYS A 156 -9.74 -13.91 -5.87
N ASN A 157 -9.99 -12.63 -6.11
CA ASN A 157 -11.04 -12.17 -7.00
C ASN A 157 -10.56 -11.88 -8.44
N ASP A 158 -9.42 -12.45 -8.82
CA ASP A 158 -8.86 -12.42 -10.18
C ASP A 158 -8.80 -10.99 -10.78
N ASN A 159 -8.44 -10.03 -9.95
CA ASN A 159 -8.25 -8.66 -10.43
C ASN A 159 -6.93 -8.55 -11.21
N ASP A 160 -6.83 -7.57 -12.13
CA ASP A 160 -5.61 -7.31 -12.88
C ASP A 160 -4.51 -6.77 -11.95
N TYR A 161 -3.43 -7.52 -11.73
CA TYR A 161 -2.35 -7.10 -10.85
C TYR A 161 -0.96 -7.53 -11.32
N ILE A 162 0.05 -6.78 -10.87
CA ILE A 162 1.45 -7.16 -10.93
C ILE A 162 2.01 -7.30 -9.51
N LYS A 163 2.67 -8.42 -9.24
CA LYS A 163 3.35 -8.66 -7.98
C LYS A 163 4.85 -8.40 -8.09
N ILE A 164 5.40 -7.67 -7.14
CA ILE A 164 6.81 -7.32 -7.04
C ILE A 164 7.30 -7.60 -5.63
N ASN A 165 8.34 -8.41 -5.52
CA ASN A 165 9.02 -8.66 -4.26
C ASN A 165 10.04 -7.54 -4.00
N TYR A 166 10.14 -7.09 -2.74
CA TYR A 166 11.07 -6.03 -2.32
C TYR A 166 12.53 -6.39 -2.62
N GLU A 167 12.94 -7.62 -2.35
CA GLU A 167 14.32 -8.07 -2.61
C GLU A 167 14.65 -8.01 -4.11
N ASP A 168 13.76 -8.50 -4.94
CA ASP A 168 13.87 -8.43 -6.39
C ASP A 168 13.97 -7.00 -6.90
N LEU A 169 13.14 -6.10 -6.37
CA LEU A 169 13.17 -4.68 -6.69
C LEU A 169 14.51 -4.05 -6.34
N THR A 170 15.08 -4.42 -5.20
CA THR A 170 16.37 -3.85 -4.74
C THR A 170 17.58 -4.43 -5.47
N ILE A 171 17.53 -5.70 -5.89
CA ILE A 171 18.60 -6.35 -6.67
C ILE A 171 18.62 -5.85 -8.13
N ASN A 172 17.46 -5.73 -8.76
CA ASN A 172 17.38 -5.32 -10.16
C ASN A 172 16.24 -4.31 -10.40
N PRO A 173 16.35 -3.09 -9.87
CA PRO A 173 15.28 -2.10 -9.93
C PRO A 173 14.86 -1.78 -11.38
N LYS A 174 15.83 -1.68 -12.30
CA LYS A 174 15.55 -1.39 -13.72
C LYS A 174 14.61 -2.43 -14.37
N LYS A 175 14.79 -3.71 -14.05
CA LYS A 175 13.93 -4.80 -14.57
C LYS A 175 12.50 -4.66 -14.07
N TYR A 176 12.34 -4.44 -12.77
CA TYR A 176 11.02 -4.44 -12.13
C TYR A 176 10.25 -3.14 -12.42
N ILE A 177 10.92 -2.00 -12.49
CA ILE A 177 10.33 -0.76 -12.97
C ILE A 177 9.82 -0.90 -14.42
N LYS A 178 10.60 -1.50 -15.33
CA LYS A 178 10.12 -1.78 -16.69
C LYS A 178 8.89 -2.69 -16.72
N ARG A 179 8.80 -3.68 -15.82
CA ARG A 179 7.60 -4.53 -15.71
C ARG A 179 6.37 -3.74 -15.31
N ILE A 180 6.51 -2.78 -14.37
CA ILE A 180 5.41 -1.88 -13.97
C ILE A 180 4.94 -1.07 -15.18
N TYR A 181 5.84 -0.42 -15.90
CA TYR A 181 5.51 0.37 -17.09
C TYR A 181 4.76 -0.46 -18.14
N LYS A 182 5.25 -1.69 -18.42
CA LYS A 182 4.59 -2.61 -19.35
C LYS A 182 3.18 -2.99 -18.86
N PHE A 183 3.03 -3.31 -17.58
CA PHE A 183 1.76 -3.68 -16.97
C PHE A 183 0.73 -2.54 -17.03
N LEU A 184 1.16 -1.33 -16.72
CA LEU A 184 0.31 -0.14 -16.78
C LEU A 184 0.05 0.36 -18.20
N ASN A 185 0.81 -0.15 -19.20
CA ASN A 185 0.79 0.31 -20.58
C ASN A 185 1.17 1.80 -20.72
N ILE A 186 2.22 2.21 -20.01
CA ILE A 186 2.76 3.58 -20.00
C ILE A 186 4.13 3.58 -20.69
N PRO A 187 4.48 4.62 -21.47
CA PRO A 187 5.81 4.76 -22.04
C PRO A 187 6.91 4.74 -20.97
N THR A 188 7.98 3.99 -21.23
CA THR A 188 9.09 3.87 -20.27
C THR A 188 9.85 5.18 -20.13
N TYR A 189 10.37 5.41 -18.91
CA TYR A 189 11.18 6.56 -18.55
C TYR A 189 12.57 6.10 -18.08
N LYS A 190 13.59 6.97 -18.23
CA LYS A 190 14.96 6.70 -17.75
C LYS A 190 15.10 7.15 -16.31
N HIS A 191 15.06 6.21 -15.38
CA HIS A 191 15.23 6.46 -13.96
C HIS A 191 16.69 6.41 -13.51
N ARG A 192 17.01 7.17 -12.45
CA ARG A 192 18.20 7.01 -11.63
C ARG A 192 17.91 6.02 -10.51
N TYR A 193 18.91 5.22 -10.14
CA TYR A 193 18.83 4.23 -9.07
C TYR A 193 19.90 4.46 -7.99
N VAL A 194 20.58 5.59 -8.10
CA VAL A 194 21.53 6.17 -7.14
C VAL A 194 21.12 7.62 -6.90
N ASP A 195 21.57 8.21 -5.82
CA ASP A 195 21.23 9.57 -5.42
C ASP A 195 19.72 9.80 -5.45
N LEU A 196 19.01 8.94 -4.73
CA LEU A 196 17.56 9.01 -4.65
C LEU A 196 17.15 10.12 -3.68
N GLU A 197 16.28 10.98 -4.14
CA GLU A 197 15.70 12.01 -3.32
C GLU A 197 14.38 11.53 -2.68
N GLN A 198 14.13 11.99 -1.46
CA GLN A 198 12.80 11.86 -0.87
C GLN A 198 11.82 12.64 -1.74
N PHE A 199 10.81 11.97 -2.27
CA PHE A 199 9.87 12.63 -3.15
C PHE A 199 8.97 13.62 -2.41
N SER A 200 8.55 14.66 -3.13
CA SER A 200 7.47 15.54 -2.73
C SER A 200 6.47 15.68 -3.88
N ILE A 201 5.19 15.79 -3.57
CA ILE A 201 4.14 16.03 -4.54
C ILE A 201 3.43 17.32 -4.16
N ASN A 202 3.36 18.28 -5.09
CA ASN A 202 2.82 19.61 -4.83
C ASN A 202 3.45 20.30 -3.60
N ASN A 203 4.75 20.09 -3.38
CA ASN A 203 5.51 20.53 -2.20
C ASN A 203 5.07 19.86 -0.87
N ILE A 204 4.23 18.85 -0.91
CA ILE A 204 3.84 18.06 0.26
C ILE A 204 4.83 16.91 0.43
N LYS A 205 5.36 16.77 1.64
CA LYS A 205 6.25 15.69 2.07
C LYS A 205 5.57 14.87 3.17
N TYR A 206 6.11 13.69 3.45
CA TYR A 206 5.72 12.96 4.67
C TYR A 206 5.99 13.79 5.91
N ASP A 207 5.07 13.74 6.85
CA ASP A 207 5.27 14.23 8.21
C ASP A 207 5.27 13.01 9.16
N ASP A 208 6.44 12.41 9.34
CA ASP A 208 6.60 11.24 10.19
C ASP A 208 6.51 11.58 11.69
N SER A 209 6.49 12.87 12.06
CA SER A 209 6.34 13.29 13.46
C SER A 209 5.01 12.85 14.08
N VAL A 210 3.97 12.68 13.25
CA VAL A 210 2.65 12.18 13.68
C VAL A 210 2.61 10.66 13.92
N LEU A 211 3.70 9.94 13.58
CA LEU A 211 3.78 8.48 13.65
C LEU A 211 4.76 7.96 14.69
N ASP A 212 5.35 8.84 15.51
CA ASP A 212 6.38 8.52 16.50
C ASP A 212 7.59 7.75 15.95
N GLY A 213 8.02 8.07 14.71
CA GLY A 213 9.19 7.44 14.13
C GLY A 213 9.49 7.85 12.68
N MET A 214 10.69 7.52 12.21
CA MET A 214 11.13 7.77 10.83
C MET A 214 10.76 6.58 9.93
N TYR A 215 9.52 6.55 9.45
CA TYR A 215 8.98 5.42 8.69
C TYR A 215 9.23 5.48 7.20
N HIS A 216 9.37 6.69 6.66
CA HIS A 216 9.32 6.93 5.22
C HIS A 216 10.64 7.43 4.62
N ASP A 217 11.74 7.34 5.37
CA ASP A 217 13.06 7.72 4.85
C ASP A 217 13.49 6.78 3.72
N VAL A 218 13.98 7.39 2.66
CA VAL A 218 14.62 6.72 1.54
C VAL A 218 16.12 6.85 1.70
N LYS A 219 16.85 5.73 1.55
CA LYS A 219 18.31 5.78 1.45
C LYS A 219 18.68 6.48 0.15
N GLU A 220 19.43 7.57 0.27
CA GLU A 220 19.78 8.42 -0.88
C GLU A 220 20.84 7.77 -1.76
N ASP A 221 21.85 7.09 -1.19
CA ASP A 221 23.03 6.63 -1.91
C ASP A 221 22.70 5.73 -3.11
N LYS A 222 21.95 4.64 -2.87
CA LYS A 222 21.57 3.68 -3.92
C LYS A 222 20.40 2.81 -3.51
N VAL A 223 19.74 2.24 -4.53
CA VAL A 223 18.74 1.19 -4.30
C VAL A 223 19.47 -0.08 -3.86
N GLU A 224 19.28 -0.45 -2.60
CA GLU A 224 19.83 -1.68 -2.04
C GLU A 224 18.94 -2.26 -0.94
N LYS A 225 19.04 -3.57 -0.72
CA LYS A 225 18.35 -4.21 0.39
C LYS A 225 18.90 -3.69 1.72
N ASN A 226 18.01 -3.35 2.64
CA ASN A 226 18.40 -3.08 4.02
C ASN A 226 18.78 -4.38 4.68
N ASN A 227 20.10 -4.58 4.93
CA ASN A 227 20.61 -5.72 5.66
C ASN A 227 20.75 -5.35 7.13
N TYR A 228 20.03 -6.05 7.98
CA TYR A 228 20.18 -5.99 9.44
C TYR A 228 19.97 -7.39 10.01
N ASP A 229 20.66 -7.68 11.11
CA ASP A 229 20.49 -8.95 11.81
C ASP A 229 19.15 -8.96 12.55
N LEU A 230 18.28 -9.87 12.17
CA LEU A 230 16.95 -10.02 12.80
C LEU A 230 17.07 -10.35 14.30
N ASN A 231 18.12 -11.07 14.73
CA ASN A 231 18.31 -11.42 16.13
C ASN A 231 18.56 -10.20 17.03
N MET A 232 18.96 -9.06 16.47
CA MET A 232 19.08 -7.81 17.22
C MET A 232 17.72 -7.24 17.64
N TYR A 233 16.65 -7.56 16.91
CA TYR A 233 15.33 -6.94 17.06
C TYR A 233 14.23 -7.93 17.44
N LEU A 234 14.39 -9.20 17.11
CA LEU A 234 13.38 -10.24 17.33
C LEU A 234 13.96 -11.39 18.18
N SER A 235 13.09 -12.03 18.96
CA SER A 235 13.45 -13.23 19.71
C SER A 235 13.53 -14.46 18.78
N GLU A 236 14.26 -15.50 19.21
CA GLU A 236 14.35 -16.76 18.46
C GLU A 236 12.97 -17.42 18.28
N SER A 237 12.07 -17.31 19.26
CA SER A 237 10.68 -17.81 19.19
C SER A 237 9.92 -17.14 18.05
N ILE A 238 9.97 -15.80 17.93
CA ILE A 238 9.34 -15.03 16.86
C ILE A 238 9.94 -15.40 15.50
N ILE A 239 11.27 -15.48 15.42
CA ILE A 239 11.95 -15.85 14.16
C ILE A 239 11.50 -17.23 13.71
N THR A 240 11.50 -18.20 14.62
CA THR A 240 11.06 -19.57 14.31
C THR A 240 9.61 -19.62 13.85
N LYS A 241 8.72 -18.86 14.51
CA LYS A 241 7.29 -18.80 14.20
C LYS A 241 7.00 -18.19 12.82
N TYR A 242 7.66 -17.08 12.47
CA TYR A 242 7.26 -16.29 11.29
C TYR A 242 8.24 -16.38 10.09
N LYS A 243 9.43 -16.98 10.21
CA LYS A 243 10.42 -17.04 9.11
C LYS A 243 9.89 -17.67 7.81
N ASN A 244 8.95 -18.61 7.92
CA ASN A 244 8.35 -19.31 6.79
C ASN A 244 6.89 -18.92 6.57
N MET A 245 6.45 -17.80 7.15
CA MET A 245 5.11 -17.28 6.95
C MET A 245 4.98 -16.72 5.53
N SER A 246 4.08 -17.29 4.74
CA SER A 246 3.65 -16.77 3.45
C SER A 246 2.25 -16.16 3.56
N LEU A 247 1.81 -15.41 2.54
CA LEU A 247 0.44 -14.89 2.51
C LEU A 247 -0.60 -16.02 2.60
N GLU A 248 -0.39 -17.14 1.93
CA GLU A 248 -1.27 -18.31 1.97
C GLU A 248 -1.36 -18.89 3.40
N LYS A 249 -0.19 -19.07 4.07
CA LYS A 249 -0.17 -19.52 5.45
C LYS A 249 -0.85 -18.54 6.39
N TRP A 250 -0.61 -17.24 6.18
CA TRP A 250 -1.25 -16.18 6.94
C TRP A 250 -2.77 -16.23 6.82
N VAL A 251 -3.28 -16.38 5.59
CA VAL A 251 -4.73 -16.54 5.32
C VAL A 251 -5.29 -17.73 6.08
N ASN A 252 -4.63 -18.87 6.01
CA ASN A 252 -5.10 -20.08 6.70
C ASN A 252 -5.09 -19.92 8.22
N GLU A 253 -4.03 -19.33 8.78
CA GLU A 253 -3.85 -19.21 10.23
C GLU A 253 -4.71 -18.10 10.86
N PHE A 254 -4.76 -16.94 10.21
CA PHE A 254 -5.35 -15.76 10.83
C PHE A 254 -6.71 -15.34 10.23
N LEU A 255 -6.96 -15.63 8.96
CA LEU A 255 -8.21 -15.25 8.33
C LEU A 255 -9.28 -16.36 8.49
N ILE A 256 -8.95 -17.60 8.16
CA ILE A 256 -9.91 -18.72 8.16
C ILE A 256 -10.08 -19.29 9.56
N GLN A 257 -8.97 -19.63 10.25
CA GLN A 257 -9.07 -20.33 11.54
C GLN A 257 -9.53 -19.44 12.69
N ARG A 258 -9.29 -18.13 12.63
CA ARG A 258 -9.60 -17.19 13.71
C ARG A 258 -10.78 -16.27 13.42
N GLY A 259 -11.37 -16.34 12.21
CA GLY A 259 -12.53 -15.51 11.83
C GLY A 259 -12.27 -14.02 11.83
N TYR A 260 -11.00 -13.59 11.77
CA TYR A 260 -10.66 -12.19 11.62
C TYR A 260 -11.11 -11.72 10.23
N PHE A 261 -11.89 -10.66 10.18
CA PHE A 261 -12.44 -10.05 8.96
C PHE A 261 -13.66 -10.76 8.31
N GLU A 262 -14.38 -11.61 9.05
CA GLU A 262 -15.73 -12.03 8.66
C GLU A 262 -16.78 -11.01 9.11
N SER A 263 -16.82 -9.84 8.46
CA SER A 263 -17.99 -8.93 8.58
C SER A 263 -17.99 -7.93 7.42
#